data_56f0d7cffad6023d5c8cd46dd9832509
#
_entry.id   56f0d7cffad6023d5c8cd46dd9832509
#
_cell.length_a   1.000
_cell.length_b   1.000
_cell.length_c   1.000
_cell.angle_alpha   90.00
_cell.angle_beta   90.00
_cell.angle_gamma   90.00
#
_symmetry.space_group_name_H-M   'P 1'
#
loop_
_entity.id
_entity.type
_entity.pdbx_description
1 polymer ?
#
loop_
_entity_poly.entity_id
_entity_poly.type
_entity_poly.pdbx_seq_one_letter_code
_entity_poly.pdbx_strand_id
1 'polypeptide(L)'
;MQLTLQFLHLAAAIIWVGGMTCLLLAVRPATLSVMEAKPRALLMVQIWRRFFNVVMACVVLLLLTGAHLYASAHRGLKAAGVAGASLPLGWNLMALIGTLMFLIFGHIYFSGFKKFQRAVATGDFPVASAVAGQIHTPRKFRRFRGR
;
A
#
# COMPACT_ATOMS: atom_id res chain seq x y z
N MET A 1 1.87 -13.68 24.86
CA MET A 1 2.25 -12.36 24.34
C MET A 1 2.83 -12.41 22.92
N GLN A 2 3.78 -13.29 22.62
CA GLN A 2 4.38 -13.40 21.28
C GLN A 2 3.38 -13.84 20.20
N LEU A 3 2.53 -14.81 20.48
CA LEU A 3 1.44 -15.25 19.58
C LEU A 3 0.44 -14.13 19.25
N THR A 4 0.09 -13.32 20.24
CA THR A 4 -0.81 -12.17 20.05
C THR A 4 -0.21 -11.14 19.10
N LEU A 5 1.10 -10.85 19.24
CA LEU A 5 1.80 -9.91 18.34
C LEU A 5 1.90 -10.46 16.90
N GLN A 6 2.16 -11.76 16.76
CA GLN A 6 2.17 -12.42 15.44
C GLN A 6 0.78 -12.37 14.80
N PHE A 7 -0.27 -12.63 15.57
CA PHE A 7 -1.65 -12.54 15.08
C PHE A 7 -1.99 -11.11 14.62
N LEU A 8 -1.68 -10.09 15.42
CA LEU A 8 -1.92 -8.69 15.07
C LEU A 8 -1.12 -8.27 13.83
N HIS A 9 0.13 -8.72 13.73
CA HIS A 9 0.97 -8.46 12.56
C HIS A 9 0.35 -9.06 11.28
N LEU A 10 -0.04 -10.33 11.35
CA LEU A 10 -0.67 -11.02 10.22
C LEU A 10 -2.02 -10.40 9.84
N ALA A 11 -2.86 -10.09 10.82
CA ALA A 11 -4.16 -9.46 10.60
C ALA A 11 -4.00 -8.09 9.90
N ALA A 12 -3.07 -7.26 10.36
CA ALA A 12 -2.78 -5.97 9.72
C ALA A 12 -2.27 -6.13 8.28
N ALA A 13 -1.42 -7.13 8.01
CA ALA A 13 -0.95 -7.44 6.68
C ALA A 13 -2.09 -7.88 5.74
N ILE A 14 -2.98 -8.75 6.22
CA ILE A 14 -4.16 -9.22 5.46
C ILE A 14 -5.10 -8.04 5.15
N ILE A 15 -5.38 -7.17 6.11
CA ILE A 15 -6.24 -5.99 5.90
C ILE A 15 -5.63 -5.07 4.85
N TRP A 16 -4.32 -4.81 4.92
CA TRP A 16 -3.66 -3.94 3.95
C TRP A 16 -3.64 -4.55 2.55
N VAL A 17 -3.09 -5.75 2.38
CA VAL A 17 -2.95 -6.40 1.07
C VAL A 17 -4.33 -6.77 0.50
N GLY A 18 -5.21 -7.35 1.31
CA GLY A 18 -6.56 -7.72 0.90
C GLY A 18 -7.41 -6.50 0.53
N GLY A 19 -7.33 -5.42 1.30
CA GLY A 19 -8.02 -4.16 1.00
C GLY A 19 -7.53 -3.54 -0.32
N MET A 20 -6.22 -3.52 -0.58
CA MET A 20 -5.66 -3.05 -1.86
C MET A 20 -6.14 -3.91 -3.03
N THR A 21 -6.10 -5.22 -2.89
CA THR A 21 -6.57 -6.18 -3.88
C THR A 21 -8.05 -5.97 -4.20
N CYS A 22 -8.89 -5.83 -3.17
CA CYS A 22 -10.32 -5.55 -3.32
C CYS A 22 -10.58 -4.23 -4.06
N LEU A 23 -9.88 -3.17 -3.69
CA LEU A 23 -10.01 -1.88 -4.38
C LEU A 23 -9.62 -1.96 -5.85
N LEU A 24 -8.56 -2.69 -6.19
CA LEU A 24 -8.05 -2.78 -7.56
C LEU A 24 -8.87 -3.71 -8.44
N LEU A 25 -9.24 -4.88 -7.93
CA LEU A 25 -9.88 -5.94 -8.73
C LEU A 25 -11.42 -5.86 -8.72
N ALA A 26 -12.02 -5.31 -7.68
CA ALA A 26 -13.48 -5.25 -7.57
C ALA A 26 -14.01 -3.82 -7.65
N VAL A 27 -13.62 -2.94 -6.73
CA VAL A 27 -14.23 -1.62 -6.60
C VAL A 27 -13.97 -0.74 -7.83
N ARG A 28 -12.74 -0.71 -8.30
CA ARG A 28 -12.35 0.13 -9.45
C ARG A 28 -13.05 -0.29 -10.74
N PRO A 29 -13.03 -1.55 -11.20
CA PRO A 29 -13.73 -1.94 -12.42
C PRO A 29 -15.24 -1.77 -12.30
N ALA A 30 -15.84 -2.08 -11.15
CA ALA A 30 -17.26 -1.89 -10.91
C ALA A 30 -17.68 -0.42 -11.05
N THR A 31 -16.92 0.51 -10.45
CA THR A 31 -17.23 1.95 -10.59
C THR A 31 -17.00 2.50 -11.98
N LEU A 32 -16.06 1.91 -12.75
CA LEU A 32 -15.83 2.27 -14.13
C LEU A 32 -16.98 1.87 -15.04
N SER A 33 -17.65 0.73 -14.78
CA SER A 33 -18.74 0.22 -15.61
C SER A 33 -20.08 0.88 -15.32
N VAL A 34 -20.31 1.39 -14.11
CA VAL A 34 -21.64 1.85 -13.68
C VAL A 34 -21.74 3.37 -13.52
N MET A 35 -20.62 4.07 -13.32
CA MET A 35 -20.63 5.48 -12.93
C MET A 35 -19.99 6.38 -13.98
N GLU A 36 -20.61 7.56 -14.20
CA GLU A 36 -20.01 8.66 -14.96
C GLU A 36 -18.73 9.20 -14.30
N ALA A 37 -17.91 9.89 -15.07
CA ALA A 37 -16.58 10.34 -14.65
C ALA A 37 -16.59 11.20 -13.38
N LYS A 38 -17.52 12.17 -13.28
CA LYS A 38 -17.58 13.11 -12.15
C LYS A 38 -18.00 12.44 -10.83
N PRO A 39 -19.15 11.74 -10.71
CA PRO A 39 -19.55 11.07 -9.49
C PRO A 39 -18.55 9.97 -9.09
N ARG A 40 -17.99 9.25 -10.06
CA ARG A 40 -16.94 8.26 -9.83
C ARG A 40 -15.70 8.86 -9.19
N ALA A 41 -15.20 10.01 -9.69
CA ALA A 41 -14.03 10.67 -9.14
C ALA A 41 -14.26 11.10 -7.68
N LEU A 42 -15.42 11.67 -7.37
CA LEU A 42 -15.78 12.08 -6.02
C LEU A 42 -15.87 10.88 -5.06
N LEU A 43 -16.51 9.79 -5.50
CA LEU A 43 -16.60 8.55 -4.72
C LEU A 43 -15.20 7.96 -4.48
N MET A 44 -14.36 7.91 -5.50
CA MET A 44 -13.00 7.37 -5.38
C MET A 44 -12.15 8.17 -4.38
N VAL A 45 -12.24 9.50 -4.37
CA VAL A 45 -11.53 10.32 -3.37
C VAL A 45 -11.94 9.93 -1.95
N GLN A 46 -13.23 9.73 -1.70
CA GLN A 46 -13.70 9.35 -0.37
C GLN A 46 -13.24 7.94 0.04
N ILE A 47 -13.34 6.97 -0.88
CA ILE A 47 -12.89 5.59 -0.65
C ILE A 47 -11.40 5.58 -0.35
N TRP A 48 -10.58 6.21 -1.20
CA TRP A 48 -9.13 6.26 -1.01
C TRP A 48 -8.74 6.95 0.29
N ARG A 49 -9.40 8.05 0.65
CA ARG A 49 -9.12 8.75 1.91
C ARG A 49 -9.35 7.86 3.13
N ARG A 50 -10.48 7.16 3.17
CA ARG A 50 -10.80 6.22 4.27
C ARG A 50 -9.84 5.03 4.28
N PHE A 51 -9.57 4.46 3.11
CA PHE A 51 -8.65 3.35 2.95
C PHE A 51 -7.24 3.70 3.41
N PHE A 52 -6.71 4.85 3.03
CA PHE A 52 -5.38 5.28 3.46
C PHE A 52 -5.29 5.50 4.98
N ASN A 53 -6.34 5.96 5.63
CA ASN A 53 -6.37 6.06 7.08
C ASN A 53 -6.27 4.68 7.75
N VAL A 54 -7.03 3.69 7.26
CA VAL A 54 -6.95 2.30 7.74
C VAL A 54 -5.57 1.70 7.48
N VAL A 55 -5.04 1.87 6.27
CA VAL A 55 -3.70 1.36 5.92
C VAL A 55 -2.61 2.04 6.75
N MET A 56 -2.72 3.33 7.04
CA MET A 56 -1.76 4.02 7.91
C MET A 56 -1.74 3.39 9.31
N ALA A 57 -2.90 3.09 9.89
CA ALA A 57 -2.97 2.37 11.16
C ALA A 57 -2.34 0.97 11.06
N CYS A 58 -2.63 0.22 9.99
CA CYS A 58 -2.01 -1.07 9.72
C CYS A 58 -0.49 -0.97 9.58
N VAL A 59 0.03 0.03 8.88
CA VAL A 59 1.46 0.26 8.69
C VAL A 59 2.16 0.52 10.03
N VAL A 60 1.59 1.39 10.86
CA VAL A 60 2.15 1.64 12.22
C VAL A 60 2.17 0.35 13.03
N LEU A 61 1.06 -0.40 13.02
CA LEU A 61 0.96 -1.67 13.73
C LEU A 61 1.97 -2.70 13.21
N LEU A 62 2.14 -2.80 11.88
CA LEU A 62 3.11 -3.70 11.24
C LEU A 62 4.56 -3.33 11.61
N LEU A 63 4.91 -2.05 11.62
CA LEU A 63 6.24 -1.59 11.98
C LEU A 63 6.55 -1.91 13.45
N LEU A 64 5.63 -1.60 14.37
CA LEU A 64 5.82 -1.85 15.80
C LEU A 64 5.91 -3.36 16.12
N THR A 65 4.95 -4.13 15.61
CA THR A 65 4.94 -5.59 15.84
C THR A 65 6.08 -6.28 15.11
N GLY A 66 6.38 -5.91 13.87
CA GLY A 66 7.48 -6.47 13.08
C GLY A 66 8.85 -6.20 13.70
N ALA A 67 9.11 -4.97 14.12
CA ALA A 67 10.35 -4.60 14.81
C ALA A 67 10.52 -5.38 16.12
N HIS A 68 9.44 -5.49 16.91
CA HIS A 68 9.49 -6.27 18.16
C HIS A 68 9.75 -7.76 17.92
N LEU A 69 9.06 -8.36 16.95
CA LEU A 69 9.23 -9.77 16.60
C LEU A 69 10.64 -10.05 16.06
N TYR A 70 11.15 -9.18 15.18
CA TYR A 70 12.51 -9.29 14.64
C TYR A 70 13.57 -9.17 15.74
N ALA A 71 13.44 -8.19 16.63
CA ALA A 71 14.35 -8.00 17.76
C ALA A 71 14.29 -9.17 18.75
N SER A 72 13.11 -9.75 18.97
CA SER A 72 12.95 -10.91 19.85
C SER A 72 13.61 -12.16 19.28
N ALA A 73 13.46 -12.41 17.96
CA ALA A 73 14.12 -13.50 17.27
C ALA A 73 15.65 -13.36 17.33
N HIS A 74 16.16 -12.15 17.13
CA HIS A 74 17.60 -11.87 17.20
C HIS A 74 18.17 -12.07 18.61
N ARG A 75 17.43 -11.65 19.66
CA ARG A 75 17.81 -11.89 21.07
C ARG A 75 17.82 -13.37 21.41
N GLY A 76 16.83 -14.14 20.89
CA GLY A 76 16.76 -15.58 21.08
C GLY A 76 18.00 -16.31 20.51
N LEU A 77 18.47 -15.94 19.33
CA LEU A 77 19.69 -16.49 18.73
C LEU A 77 20.93 -16.17 19.57
N LYS A 78 21.07 -14.95 20.04
CA LYS A 78 22.19 -14.57 20.93
C LYS A 78 22.19 -15.35 22.25
N ALA A 79 21.01 -15.52 22.85
CA ALA A 79 20.87 -16.26 24.10
C ALA A 79 21.17 -17.77 23.95
N ALA A 80 20.97 -18.33 22.76
CA ALA A 80 21.32 -19.70 22.44
C ALA A 80 22.82 -19.92 22.19
N GLY A 81 23.66 -18.89 22.39
CA GLY A 81 25.11 -18.99 22.24
C GLY A 81 25.61 -19.12 20.80
N VAL A 82 24.77 -18.90 19.81
CA VAL A 82 25.12 -18.98 18.38
C VAL A 82 25.72 -17.62 17.98
N ALA A 83 26.93 -17.36 18.41
CA ALA A 83 27.64 -16.13 18.08
C ALA A 83 27.87 -16.05 16.54
N GLY A 84 27.42 -14.94 15.92
CA GLY A 84 27.55 -14.71 14.48
C GLY A 84 26.44 -15.32 13.61
N ALA A 85 25.45 -16.02 14.17
CA ALA A 85 24.33 -16.51 13.40
C ALA A 85 23.41 -15.36 12.92
N SER A 86 23.19 -15.31 11.62
CA SER A 86 22.16 -14.48 11.03
C SER A 86 20.78 -15.14 11.20
N LEU A 87 19.73 -14.32 11.29
CA LEU A 87 18.37 -14.82 11.24
C LEU A 87 18.13 -15.63 9.96
N PRO A 88 17.28 -16.66 10.00
CA PRO A 88 16.90 -17.39 8.81
C PRO A 88 16.47 -16.47 7.67
N LEU A 89 16.75 -16.87 6.42
CA LEU A 89 16.49 -16.07 5.23
C LEU A 89 15.04 -15.50 5.19
N GLY A 90 14.06 -16.27 5.66
CA GLY A 90 12.66 -15.84 5.71
C GLY A 90 12.42 -14.57 6.53
N TRP A 91 13.14 -14.38 7.65
CA TRP A 91 13.04 -13.16 8.48
C TRP A 91 13.58 -11.93 7.74
N ASN A 92 14.71 -12.09 7.08
CA ASN A 92 15.35 -11.01 6.33
C ASN A 92 14.52 -10.64 5.08
N LEU A 93 13.97 -11.63 4.38
CA LEU A 93 13.05 -11.41 3.26
C LEU A 93 11.77 -10.70 3.70
N MET A 94 11.18 -11.11 4.83
CA MET A 94 9.99 -10.45 5.38
C MET A 94 10.27 -8.99 5.71
N ALA A 95 11.41 -8.68 6.35
CA ALA A 95 11.81 -7.32 6.67
C ALA A 95 12.06 -6.49 5.41
N LEU A 96 12.74 -7.06 4.41
CA LEU A 96 13.01 -6.40 3.12
C LEU A 96 11.71 -6.08 2.36
N ILE A 97 10.84 -7.08 2.19
CA ILE A 97 9.56 -6.91 1.49
C ILE A 97 8.68 -5.89 2.23
N GLY A 98 8.58 -5.98 3.56
CA GLY A 98 7.82 -5.03 4.37
C GLY A 98 8.33 -3.59 4.22
N THR A 99 9.65 -3.39 4.26
CA THR A 99 10.27 -2.08 4.04
C THR A 99 10.00 -1.55 2.64
N LEU A 100 10.14 -2.38 1.60
CA LEU A 100 9.85 -2.01 0.22
C LEU A 100 8.37 -1.61 0.04
N MET A 101 7.45 -2.38 0.60
CA MET A 101 6.01 -2.06 0.56
C MET A 101 5.71 -0.73 1.26
N PHE A 102 6.37 -0.45 2.39
CA PHE A 102 6.23 0.82 3.10
C PHE A 102 6.70 2.01 2.25
N LEU A 103 7.85 1.89 1.59
CA LEU A 103 8.39 2.94 0.70
C LEU A 103 7.47 3.19 -0.51
N ILE A 104 6.98 2.12 -1.15
CA ILE A 104 6.03 2.21 -2.26
C ILE A 104 4.73 2.87 -1.81
N PHE A 105 4.19 2.47 -0.65
CA PHE A 105 2.99 3.06 -0.08
C PHE A 105 3.17 4.56 0.19
N GLY A 106 4.27 4.96 0.82
CA GLY A 106 4.61 6.36 1.07
C GLY A 106 4.69 7.15 -0.23
N HIS A 107 5.35 6.61 -1.25
CA HIS A 107 5.44 7.24 -2.56
C HIS A 107 4.04 7.45 -3.19
N ILE A 108 3.20 6.42 -3.21
CA ILE A 108 1.84 6.51 -3.75
C ILE A 108 1.00 7.52 -2.98
N TYR A 109 1.08 7.53 -1.66
CA TYR A 109 0.33 8.45 -0.82
C TYR A 109 0.73 9.91 -1.07
N PHE A 110 2.03 10.21 -1.02
CA PHE A 110 2.49 11.61 -1.12
C PHE A 110 2.49 12.14 -2.55
N SER A 111 2.82 11.33 -3.56
CA SER A 111 2.91 11.79 -4.94
C SER A 111 1.61 11.58 -5.74
N GLY A 112 0.93 10.46 -5.56
CA GLY A 112 -0.25 10.11 -6.34
C GLY A 112 -1.54 10.64 -5.74
N PHE A 113 -1.85 10.24 -4.49
CA PHE A 113 -3.15 10.54 -3.90
C PHE A 113 -3.37 12.03 -3.63
N LYS A 114 -2.37 12.75 -3.15
CA LYS A 114 -2.47 14.20 -2.94
C LYS A 114 -2.69 14.98 -4.24
N LYS A 115 -2.05 14.57 -5.34
CA LYS A 115 -2.28 15.15 -6.67
C LYS A 115 -3.68 14.87 -7.17
N PHE A 116 -4.16 13.64 -6.99
CA PHE A 116 -5.53 13.26 -7.36
C PHE A 116 -6.57 14.07 -6.59
N GLN A 117 -6.43 14.22 -5.27
CA GLN A 117 -7.32 15.04 -4.46
C GLN A 117 -7.36 16.50 -4.93
N ARG A 118 -6.21 17.11 -5.23
CA ARG A 118 -6.13 18.48 -5.73
C ARG A 118 -6.83 18.63 -7.08
N ALA A 119 -6.58 17.73 -8.03
CA ALA A 119 -7.21 17.77 -9.35
C ALA A 119 -8.74 17.64 -9.27
N VAL A 120 -9.26 16.81 -8.37
CA VAL A 120 -10.72 16.70 -8.14
C VAL A 120 -11.27 17.97 -7.48
N ALA A 121 -10.56 18.56 -6.52
CA ALA A 121 -10.97 19.78 -5.82
C ALA A 121 -11.03 21.01 -6.75
N THR A 122 -10.14 21.06 -7.75
CA THR A 122 -10.12 22.14 -8.79
C THR A 122 -11.09 21.89 -9.94
N GLY A 123 -11.80 20.75 -9.94
CA GLY A 123 -12.74 20.40 -11.01
C GLY A 123 -12.06 19.95 -12.31
N ASP A 124 -10.75 19.69 -12.28
CA ASP A 124 -9.97 19.24 -13.43
C ASP A 124 -10.06 17.71 -13.58
N PHE A 125 -11.26 17.23 -13.99
CA PHE A 125 -11.55 15.81 -14.14
C PHE A 125 -10.69 15.09 -15.20
N PRO A 126 -10.29 15.72 -16.33
CA PRO A 126 -9.33 15.13 -17.26
C PRO A 126 -7.98 14.82 -16.58
N VAL A 127 -7.42 15.74 -15.81
CA VAL A 127 -6.17 15.53 -15.05
C VAL A 127 -6.37 14.48 -13.96
N ALA A 128 -7.49 14.52 -13.23
CA ALA A 128 -7.80 13.50 -12.22
C ALA A 128 -7.86 12.09 -12.82
N SER A 129 -8.47 11.93 -14.00
CA SER A 129 -8.54 10.64 -14.71
C SER A 129 -7.16 10.18 -15.20
N ALA A 130 -6.32 11.10 -15.68
CA ALA A 130 -4.96 10.79 -16.11
C ALA A 130 -4.07 10.36 -14.95
N VAL A 131 -4.14 11.05 -13.79
CA VAL A 131 -3.39 10.68 -12.56
C VAL A 131 -3.86 9.31 -12.04
N ALA A 132 -5.16 9.03 -12.02
CA ALA A 132 -5.68 7.72 -11.66
C ALA A 132 -5.22 6.61 -12.63
N GLY A 133 -5.00 6.94 -13.90
CA GLY A 133 -4.45 6.04 -14.92
C GLY A 133 -2.95 5.80 -14.77
N GLN A 134 -2.17 6.80 -14.36
CA GLN A 134 -0.71 6.69 -14.20
C GLN A 134 -0.28 5.76 -13.06
N ILE A 135 -1.15 5.54 -12.07
CA ILE A 135 -0.89 4.57 -10.99
C ILE A 135 -0.85 3.12 -11.54
N HIS A 136 -1.30 2.89 -12.78
CA HIS A 136 -1.50 1.53 -13.31
C HIS A 136 -0.92 1.20 -14.68
N THR A 137 -0.36 2.18 -15.42
CA THR A 137 0.23 1.86 -16.72
C THR A 137 1.62 2.46 -16.84
N PRO A 138 2.68 1.65 -17.03
CA PRO A 138 3.93 2.17 -17.55
C PRO A 138 3.62 2.77 -18.92
N ARG A 139 4.10 4.00 -19.12
CA ARG A 139 3.92 4.79 -20.35
C ARG A 139 4.03 3.89 -21.59
N LYS A 140 2.90 3.49 -22.19
CA LYS A 140 2.91 3.11 -23.60
C LYS A 140 3.17 4.39 -24.38
N PHE A 141 4.37 4.47 -24.92
CA PHE A 141 4.86 5.44 -25.87
C PHE A 141 3.79 5.72 -26.94
N ARG A 142 3.10 6.85 -26.84
CA ARG A 142 2.16 7.30 -27.88
C ARG A 142 3.00 7.71 -29.07
N ARG A 143 3.20 6.80 -30.03
CA ARG A 143 3.73 7.13 -31.34
C ARG A 143 2.85 8.24 -31.93
N PHE A 144 3.43 9.41 -32.08
CA PHE A 144 2.94 10.46 -32.96
C PHE A 144 2.76 9.83 -34.38
N ARG A 145 1.55 9.67 -34.80
CA ARG A 145 1.23 9.44 -36.21
C ARG A 145 0.83 10.79 -36.78
N GLY A 146 1.83 11.49 -37.28
CA GLY A 146 1.60 12.61 -38.20
C GLY A 146 1.09 12.10 -39.54
N ARG A 147 0.01 12.66 -39.95
CA ARG A 147 -0.28 13.12 -41.35
C ARG A 147 -1.57 13.91 -41.30
#